data_55fc958d46cd489b1636b5e06a6180a9
#
_entry.id   55fc958d46cd489b1636b5e06a6180a9
#
_cell.length_a   1.000
_cell.length_b   1.000
_cell.length_c   1.000
_cell.angle_alpha   90.00
_cell.angle_beta   90.00
_cell.angle_gamma   90.00
#
_symmetry.space_group_name_H-M   'P 1'
#
loop_
_entity.id
_entity.type
_entity.pdbx_description
1 polymer ?
#
loop_
_entity_poly.entity_id
_entity_poly.type
_entity_poly.pdbx_seq_one_letter_code
_entity_poly.pdbx_strand_id
1 'polypeptide(L)'
;MIEVAGLRVALPPATVILDHVDLAVRAGEFVVVLGKSGAGKTTLLRTINRLVEPTAGTVRVAGDLVTGAPPAALRATRRRIGVIFQQFNLVRRASVMDNVLAGRLGYVAPLPSLFGYFPAADRQRAHDCLAQVGLAHFAERRADTLSGGEQQRVAIARALAQSPAVILADEPTASLDPQLTSSIMDLLRRINGEHGITLVVSQHQLETALAYASRIVGLRRGRVMFDGPPAAVTPEVVHAIYGDD
;
A
#
# COMPACT_ATOMS: atom_id res chain seq x y z
N MET A 1 1.96 -12.51 -8.46
CA MET A 1 1.23 -12.11 -7.23
C MET A 1 0.11 -11.11 -7.55
N ILE A 2 0.39 -10.04 -8.29
CA ILE A 2 -0.63 -9.11 -8.82
C ILE A 2 -0.55 -9.16 -10.33
N GLU A 3 -1.72 -9.20 -10.99
CA GLU A 3 -1.84 -9.14 -12.44
C GLU A 3 -2.90 -8.09 -12.79
N VAL A 4 -2.51 -7.13 -13.59
CA VAL A 4 -3.36 -6.06 -14.12
C VAL A 4 -3.27 -6.14 -15.63
N ALA A 5 -4.39 -6.27 -16.33
CA ALA A 5 -4.42 -6.40 -17.77
C ALA A 5 -5.42 -5.43 -18.41
N GLY A 6 -4.94 -4.58 -19.31
CA GLY A 6 -5.71 -3.60 -20.06
C GLY A 6 -6.51 -2.64 -19.18
N LEU A 7 -5.99 -2.30 -17.99
CA LEU A 7 -6.72 -1.55 -16.97
C LEU A 7 -7.03 -0.14 -17.44
N ARG A 8 -8.33 0.22 -17.41
CA ARG A 8 -8.79 1.57 -17.66
C ARG A 8 -9.65 2.08 -16.52
N VAL A 9 -9.43 3.33 -16.13
CA VAL A 9 -10.26 4.06 -15.16
C VAL A 9 -10.59 5.42 -15.74
N ALA A 10 -11.88 5.65 -15.94
CA ALA A 10 -12.42 6.94 -16.38
C ALA A 10 -13.46 7.46 -15.38
N LEU A 11 -13.40 8.75 -15.11
CA LEU A 11 -14.37 9.46 -14.27
C LEU A 11 -15.29 10.30 -15.14
N PRO A 12 -16.59 10.40 -14.79
CA PRO A 12 -17.50 11.30 -15.48
C PRO A 12 -17.00 12.76 -15.45
N PRO A 13 -17.23 13.59 -16.51
CA PRO A 13 -17.92 13.21 -17.74
C PRO A 13 -17.07 12.44 -18.76
N ALA A 14 -15.72 12.54 -18.75
CA ALA A 14 -14.84 11.86 -19.72
C ALA A 14 -13.34 11.89 -19.31
N THR A 15 -13.01 12.14 -18.05
CA THR A 15 -11.60 12.21 -17.62
C THR A 15 -11.01 10.82 -17.45
N VAL A 16 -10.08 10.42 -18.32
CA VAL A 16 -9.35 9.16 -18.22
C VAL A 16 -8.18 9.35 -17.24
N ILE A 17 -8.18 8.56 -16.17
CA ILE A 17 -7.13 8.58 -15.12
C ILE A 17 -6.09 7.49 -15.38
N LEU A 18 -6.55 6.29 -15.79
CA LEU A 18 -5.69 5.18 -16.22
C LEU A 18 -6.15 4.72 -17.60
N ASP A 19 -5.20 4.47 -18.49
CA ASP A 19 -5.47 4.10 -19.87
C ASP A 19 -4.56 2.97 -20.33
N HIS A 20 -5.15 1.78 -20.50
CA HIS A 20 -4.46 0.56 -20.94
C HIS A 20 -3.21 0.21 -20.10
N VAL A 21 -3.36 0.19 -18.77
CA VAL A 21 -2.27 -0.19 -17.88
C VAL A 21 -2.19 -1.71 -17.76
N ASP A 22 -1.03 -2.24 -18.13
CA ASP A 22 -0.63 -3.64 -17.89
C ASP A 22 0.47 -3.66 -16.83
N LEU A 23 0.33 -4.54 -15.84
CA LEU A 23 1.31 -4.69 -14.75
C LEU A 23 1.24 -6.10 -14.18
N ALA A 24 2.37 -6.79 -14.12
CA ALA A 24 2.50 -8.07 -13.43
C ALA A 24 3.54 -7.94 -12.32
N VAL A 25 3.15 -8.19 -11.05
CA VAL A 25 4.05 -8.16 -9.89
C VAL A 25 4.22 -9.59 -9.36
N ARG A 26 5.45 -10.03 -9.22
CA ARG A 26 5.78 -11.36 -8.67
C ARG A 26 5.68 -11.36 -7.16
N ALA A 27 5.59 -12.56 -6.57
CA ALA A 27 5.64 -12.71 -5.12
C ALA A 27 7.00 -12.24 -4.57
N GLY A 28 6.98 -11.49 -3.46
CA GLY A 28 8.18 -10.98 -2.81
C GLY A 28 8.84 -9.79 -3.49
N GLU A 29 8.36 -9.32 -4.66
CA GLU A 29 8.92 -8.10 -5.27
C GLU A 29 8.63 -6.85 -4.42
N PHE A 30 9.59 -5.92 -4.41
CA PHE A 30 9.42 -4.56 -3.94
C PHE A 30 9.33 -3.62 -5.15
N VAL A 31 8.11 -3.36 -5.62
CA VAL A 31 7.84 -2.51 -6.78
C VAL A 31 7.55 -1.09 -6.33
N VAL A 32 8.21 -0.11 -6.95
CA VAL A 32 7.88 1.31 -6.77
C VAL A 32 7.19 1.83 -8.03
N VAL A 33 5.97 2.36 -7.87
CA VAL A 33 5.24 3.08 -8.90
C VAL A 33 5.63 4.55 -8.84
N LEU A 34 6.40 5.00 -9.81
CA LEU A 34 7.02 6.33 -9.87
C LEU A 34 6.25 7.23 -10.84
N GLY A 35 6.14 8.53 -10.54
CA GLY A 35 5.53 9.51 -11.43
C GLY A 35 5.14 10.80 -10.73
N LYS A 36 4.89 11.87 -11.52
CA LYS A 36 4.41 13.16 -11.01
C LYS A 36 3.09 13.03 -10.22
N SER A 37 2.76 14.06 -9.42
CA SER A 37 1.41 14.17 -8.86
C SER A 37 0.38 14.19 -9.99
N GLY A 38 -0.72 13.46 -9.82
CA GLY A 38 -1.74 13.33 -10.85
C GLY A 38 -1.45 12.27 -11.94
N ALA A 39 -0.30 11.57 -11.92
CA ALA A 39 0.03 10.55 -12.92
C ALA A 39 -0.89 9.30 -12.88
N GLY A 40 -1.72 9.12 -11.83
CA GLY A 40 -2.63 7.98 -11.66
C GLY A 40 -2.15 6.94 -10.66
N LYS A 41 -1.03 7.14 -9.95
CA LYS A 41 -0.44 6.17 -8.99
C LYS A 41 -1.44 5.71 -7.91
N THR A 42 -2.01 6.65 -7.19
CA THR A 42 -3.04 6.38 -6.16
C THR A 42 -4.25 5.63 -6.73
N THR A 43 -4.69 6.02 -7.93
CA THR A 43 -5.80 5.35 -8.61
C THR A 43 -5.45 3.91 -8.96
N LEU A 44 -4.23 3.65 -9.45
CA LEU A 44 -3.76 2.29 -9.73
C LEU A 44 -3.78 1.43 -8.45
N LEU A 45 -3.18 1.90 -7.35
CA LEU A 45 -3.18 1.18 -6.08
C LEU A 45 -4.62 0.93 -5.56
N ARG A 46 -5.48 1.94 -5.62
CA ARG A 46 -6.88 1.82 -5.20
C ARG A 46 -7.70 0.88 -6.10
N THR A 47 -7.35 0.75 -7.37
CA THR A 47 -8.02 -0.17 -8.28
C THR A 47 -7.54 -1.61 -8.04
N ILE A 48 -6.28 -1.84 -7.67
CA ILE A 48 -5.76 -3.17 -7.33
C ILE A 48 -6.55 -3.80 -6.17
N ASN A 49 -6.98 -3.01 -5.17
CA ASN A 49 -7.81 -3.53 -4.08
C ASN A 49 -9.32 -3.18 -4.28
N ARG A 50 -9.68 -2.66 -5.46
CA ARG A 50 -11.04 -2.30 -5.87
C ARG A 50 -11.72 -1.29 -4.94
N LEU A 51 -10.97 -0.34 -4.38
CA LEU A 51 -11.54 0.89 -3.79
C LEU A 51 -11.99 1.86 -4.88
N VAL A 52 -11.41 1.76 -6.08
CA VAL A 52 -11.86 2.37 -7.32
C VAL A 52 -12.24 1.25 -8.27
N GLU A 53 -13.47 1.29 -8.81
CA GLU A 53 -13.92 0.32 -9.81
C GLU A 53 -13.32 0.68 -11.17
N PRO A 54 -12.66 -0.25 -11.88
CA PRO A 54 -12.18 0.00 -13.22
C PRO A 54 -13.35 0.07 -14.22
N THR A 55 -13.19 0.89 -15.26
CA THR A 55 -14.17 0.98 -16.37
C THR A 55 -13.91 -0.08 -17.44
N ALA A 56 -12.70 -0.62 -17.53
CA ALA A 56 -12.35 -1.76 -18.36
C ALA A 56 -11.06 -2.44 -17.84
N GLY A 57 -10.77 -3.63 -18.35
CA GLY A 57 -9.62 -4.44 -17.95
C GLY A 57 -9.90 -5.31 -16.73
N THR A 58 -8.88 -6.03 -16.29
CA THR A 58 -8.98 -7.00 -15.20
C THR A 58 -7.85 -6.84 -14.20
N VAL A 59 -8.15 -7.13 -12.93
CA VAL A 59 -7.18 -7.19 -11.83
C VAL A 59 -7.31 -8.52 -11.12
N ARG A 60 -6.18 -9.20 -10.91
CA ARG A 60 -6.05 -10.40 -10.06
C ARG A 60 -5.03 -10.15 -8.97
N VAL A 61 -5.31 -10.66 -7.77
CA VAL A 61 -4.37 -10.63 -6.64
C VAL A 61 -4.29 -12.02 -6.03
N ALA A 62 -3.09 -12.56 -5.95
CA ALA A 62 -2.82 -13.90 -5.43
C ALA A 62 -3.67 -15.00 -6.11
N GLY A 63 -3.91 -14.86 -7.42
CA GLY A 63 -4.73 -15.76 -8.23
C GLY A 63 -6.22 -15.43 -8.27
N ASP A 64 -6.74 -14.69 -7.28
CA ASP A 64 -8.16 -14.34 -7.19
C ASP A 64 -8.50 -13.17 -8.10
N LEU A 65 -9.59 -13.27 -8.86
CA LEU A 65 -10.12 -12.16 -9.64
C LEU A 65 -10.75 -11.12 -8.69
N VAL A 66 -10.26 -9.87 -8.78
CA VAL A 66 -10.75 -8.72 -8.00
C VAL A 66 -11.86 -7.98 -8.76
N THR A 67 -11.64 -7.73 -10.05
CA THR A 67 -12.61 -7.06 -10.94
C THR A 67 -13.88 -7.87 -11.05
N GLY A 68 -15.04 -7.23 -10.79
CA GLY A 68 -16.33 -7.92 -10.87
C GLY A 68 -16.59 -9.00 -9.81
N ALA A 69 -15.64 -9.22 -8.87
CA ALA A 69 -15.80 -10.22 -7.81
C ALA A 69 -17.02 -9.91 -6.91
N PRO A 70 -17.80 -10.94 -6.52
CA PRO A 70 -18.90 -10.74 -5.58
C PRO A 70 -18.38 -10.29 -4.20
N PRO A 71 -19.20 -9.59 -3.38
CA PRO A 71 -18.74 -8.96 -2.14
C PRO A 71 -18.02 -9.92 -1.16
N ALA A 72 -18.43 -11.17 -1.09
CA ALA A 72 -17.82 -12.16 -0.21
C ALA A 72 -16.38 -12.52 -0.66
N ALA A 73 -16.19 -12.78 -1.97
CA ALA A 73 -14.88 -13.07 -2.55
C ALA A 73 -13.96 -11.85 -2.44
N LEU A 74 -14.47 -10.65 -2.74
CA LEU A 74 -13.70 -9.41 -2.61
C LEU A 74 -13.22 -9.19 -1.16
N ARG A 75 -14.07 -9.44 -0.15
CA ARG A 75 -13.66 -9.37 1.26
C ARG A 75 -12.56 -10.38 1.59
N ALA A 76 -12.64 -11.59 1.05
CA ALA A 76 -11.61 -12.61 1.24
C ALA A 76 -10.27 -12.19 0.63
N THR A 77 -10.27 -11.65 -0.59
CA THR A 77 -9.05 -11.14 -1.25
C THR A 77 -8.49 -9.92 -0.50
N ARG A 78 -9.33 -8.97 -0.08
CA ARG A 78 -8.91 -7.78 0.67
C ARG A 78 -8.25 -8.11 2.01
N ARG A 79 -8.59 -9.23 2.66
CA ARG A 79 -7.86 -9.70 3.87
C ARG A 79 -6.40 -10.01 3.59
N ARG A 80 -6.04 -10.36 2.35
CA ARG A 80 -4.67 -10.66 1.92
C ARG A 80 -3.90 -9.41 1.45
N ILE A 81 -4.57 -8.24 1.43
CA ILE A 81 -3.99 -6.96 0.97
C ILE A 81 -3.95 -6.00 2.14
N GLY A 82 -2.77 -5.69 2.68
CA GLY A 82 -2.56 -4.58 3.59
C GLY A 82 -2.52 -3.27 2.82
N VAL A 83 -3.10 -2.20 3.37
CA VAL A 83 -3.04 -0.88 2.75
C VAL A 83 -2.46 0.12 3.73
N ILE A 84 -1.46 0.86 3.26
CA ILE A 84 -0.85 1.99 3.96
C ILE A 84 -1.23 3.25 3.18
N PHE A 85 -1.93 4.17 3.82
CA PHE A 85 -2.43 5.40 3.20
C PHE A 85 -1.49 6.58 3.47
N GLN A 86 -1.50 7.56 2.59
CA GLN A 86 -0.71 8.78 2.71
C GLN A 86 -0.98 9.56 4.00
N GLN A 87 -2.23 9.62 4.46
CA GLN A 87 -2.65 10.35 5.67
C GLN A 87 -2.79 9.44 6.90
N PHE A 88 -2.03 8.34 7.01
CA PHE A 88 -2.06 7.35 8.09
C PHE A 88 -3.45 6.71 8.32
N ASN A 89 -4.53 7.44 8.22
CA ASN A 89 -5.93 7.04 8.46
C ASN A 89 -6.12 6.31 9.79
N LEU A 90 -5.53 6.86 10.85
CA LEU A 90 -5.71 6.36 12.21
C LEU A 90 -6.95 6.96 12.86
N VAL A 91 -7.59 6.20 13.73
CA VAL A 91 -8.62 6.70 14.64
C VAL A 91 -7.90 7.48 15.73
N ARG A 92 -7.83 8.79 15.61
CA ARG A 92 -6.95 9.69 16.37
C ARG A 92 -7.10 9.56 17.88
N ARG A 93 -8.35 9.41 18.38
CA ARG A 93 -8.66 9.33 19.82
C ARG A 93 -8.59 7.90 20.39
N ALA A 94 -8.46 6.89 19.53
CA ALA A 94 -8.26 5.51 19.95
C ALA A 94 -6.80 5.25 20.32
N SER A 95 -6.57 4.16 21.07
CA SER A 95 -5.22 3.71 21.41
C SER A 95 -4.47 3.23 20.17
N VAL A 96 -3.15 3.15 20.28
CA VAL A 96 -2.28 2.54 19.26
C VAL A 96 -2.68 1.08 19.06
N MET A 97 -2.94 0.35 20.14
CA MET A 97 -3.40 -1.05 20.09
C MET A 97 -4.71 -1.19 19.32
N ASP A 98 -5.72 -0.34 19.60
CA ASP A 98 -7.01 -0.40 18.89
C ASP A 98 -6.87 -0.11 17.40
N ASN A 99 -6.00 0.84 17.04
CA ASN A 99 -5.70 1.11 15.64
C ASN A 99 -5.08 -0.09 14.91
N VAL A 100 -4.19 -0.83 15.57
CA VAL A 100 -3.59 -2.04 14.99
C VAL A 100 -4.60 -3.18 14.94
N LEU A 101 -5.41 -3.36 15.98
CA LEU A 101 -6.51 -4.34 16.04
C LEU A 101 -7.56 -4.11 14.94
N ALA A 102 -7.74 -2.87 14.46
CA ALA A 102 -8.60 -2.60 13.30
C ALA A 102 -8.17 -3.40 12.05
N GLY A 103 -6.89 -3.75 11.92
CA GLY A 103 -6.39 -4.66 10.88
C GLY A 103 -6.95 -6.09 10.99
N ARG A 104 -7.48 -6.48 12.17
CA ARG A 104 -8.08 -7.80 12.41
C ARG A 104 -9.58 -7.87 12.16
N LEU A 105 -10.25 -6.74 11.89
CA LEU A 105 -11.71 -6.69 11.69
C LEU A 105 -12.23 -7.63 10.60
N GLY A 106 -11.41 -7.96 9.60
CA GLY A 106 -11.77 -8.92 8.57
C GLY A 106 -11.83 -10.38 9.04
N TYR A 107 -11.35 -10.69 10.25
CA TYR A 107 -11.19 -12.05 10.78
C TYR A 107 -12.07 -12.35 11.99
N VAL A 108 -12.64 -11.33 12.62
CA VAL A 108 -13.46 -11.45 13.81
C VAL A 108 -14.94 -11.21 13.52
N ALA A 109 -15.80 -11.72 14.40
CA ALA A 109 -17.23 -11.49 14.31
C ALA A 109 -17.55 -9.98 14.50
N PRO A 110 -18.50 -9.40 13.73
CA PRO A 110 -18.78 -7.97 13.77
C PRO A 110 -19.24 -7.47 15.13
N LEU A 111 -20.19 -8.18 15.79
CA LEU A 111 -20.77 -7.74 17.06
C LEU A 111 -19.75 -7.64 18.18
N PRO A 112 -18.94 -8.67 18.51
CA PRO A 112 -17.89 -8.54 19.53
C PRO A 112 -16.89 -7.43 19.22
N SER A 113 -16.45 -7.30 17.96
CA SER A 113 -15.47 -6.30 17.57
C SER A 113 -15.98 -4.86 17.70
N LEU A 114 -17.28 -4.64 17.53
CA LEU A 114 -17.90 -3.31 17.73
C LEU A 114 -17.76 -2.82 19.19
N PHE A 115 -17.72 -3.76 20.15
CA PHE A 115 -17.47 -3.47 21.56
C PHE A 115 -16.00 -3.62 21.99
N GLY A 116 -15.08 -3.68 21.04
CA GLY A 116 -13.64 -3.81 21.31
C GLY A 116 -13.19 -5.21 21.77
N TYR A 117 -14.05 -6.22 21.66
CA TYR A 117 -13.70 -7.60 22.02
C TYR A 117 -12.98 -8.28 20.86
N PHE A 118 -11.68 -8.51 21.05
CA PHE A 118 -10.84 -9.29 20.14
C PHE A 118 -10.31 -10.53 20.88
N PRO A 119 -10.19 -11.68 20.17
CA PRO A 119 -9.54 -12.87 20.71
C PRO A 119 -8.13 -12.58 21.22
N ALA A 120 -7.67 -13.30 22.24
CA ALA A 120 -6.33 -13.13 22.79
C ALA A 120 -5.23 -13.29 21.72
N ALA A 121 -5.41 -14.22 20.78
CA ALA A 121 -4.49 -14.41 19.65
C ALA A 121 -4.38 -13.17 18.74
N ASP A 122 -5.48 -12.44 18.51
CA ASP A 122 -5.45 -11.21 17.71
C ASP A 122 -4.79 -10.06 18.47
N ARG A 123 -4.99 -9.97 19.79
CA ARG A 123 -4.29 -8.99 20.64
C ARG A 123 -2.78 -9.26 20.68
N GLN A 124 -2.39 -10.54 20.85
CA GLN A 124 -0.98 -10.92 20.81
C GLN A 124 -0.35 -10.57 19.45
N ARG A 125 -1.04 -10.91 18.36
CA ARG A 125 -0.58 -10.55 17.02
C ARG A 125 -0.42 -9.03 16.83
N ALA A 126 -1.38 -8.24 17.30
CA ALA A 126 -1.28 -6.78 17.23
C ALA A 126 -0.07 -6.27 18.03
N HIS A 127 0.19 -6.84 19.21
CA HIS A 127 1.36 -6.52 20.01
C HIS A 127 2.67 -6.90 19.29
N ASP A 128 2.73 -8.06 18.66
CA ASP A 128 3.90 -8.51 17.88
C ASP A 128 4.15 -7.58 16.68
N CYS A 129 3.09 -7.15 15.99
CA CYS A 129 3.21 -6.16 14.91
C CYS A 129 3.71 -4.80 15.42
N LEU A 130 3.28 -4.37 16.61
CA LEU A 130 3.80 -3.16 17.24
C LEU A 130 5.27 -3.31 17.62
N ALA A 131 5.70 -4.47 18.10
CA ALA A 131 7.10 -4.76 18.39
C ALA A 131 7.96 -4.69 17.12
N GLN A 132 7.48 -5.25 15.99
CA GLN A 132 8.18 -5.21 14.70
C GLN A 132 8.44 -3.78 14.19
N VAL A 133 7.54 -2.84 14.50
CA VAL A 133 7.71 -1.42 14.13
C VAL A 133 8.35 -0.57 15.25
N GLY A 134 8.72 -1.19 16.39
CA GLY A 134 9.39 -0.52 17.51
C GLY A 134 8.45 0.29 18.42
N LEU A 135 7.15 0.01 18.43
CA LEU A 135 6.14 0.78 19.16
C LEU A 135 5.37 -0.02 20.23
N ALA A 136 5.85 -1.19 20.64
CA ALA A 136 5.17 -2.02 21.65
C ALA A 136 4.88 -1.25 22.96
N HIS A 137 5.80 -0.40 23.40
CA HIS A 137 5.68 0.41 24.60
C HIS A 137 4.66 1.56 24.51
N PHE A 138 4.15 1.84 23.30
CA PHE A 138 3.12 2.86 23.07
C PHE A 138 1.72 2.28 22.91
N ALA A 139 1.53 0.97 23.10
CA ALA A 139 0.27 0.27 22.83
C ALA A 139 -0.98 0.97 23.38
N GLU A 140 -0.91 1.46 24.62
CA GLU A 140 -2.03 2.12 25.32
C GLU A 140 -2.11 3.65 25.08
N ARG A 141 -1.14 4.24 24.39
CA ARG A 141 -1.15 5.68 24.07
C ARG A 141 -2.18 5.97 22.99
N ARG A 142 -2.75 7.17 23.04
CA ARG A 142 -3.64 7.66 21.97
C ARG A 142 -2.83 7.98 20.71
N ALA A 143 -3.38 7.63 19.55
CA ALA A 143 -2.70 7.84 18.27
C ALA A 143 -2.44 9.33 17.94
N ASP A 144 -3.27 10.26 18.43
CA ASP A 144 -3.09 11.70 18.22
C ASP A 144 -1.96 12.32 19.05
N THR A 145 -1.37 11.59 19.99
CA THR A 145 -0.22 12.05 20.78
C THR A 145 1.13 11.63 20.17
N LEU A 146 1.10 10.91 19.07
CA LEU A 146 2.28 10.40 18.39
C LEU A 146 2.80 11.40 17.34
N SER A 147 4.11 11.40 17.10
CA SER A 147 4.74 12.07 15.96
C SER A 147 4.27 11.48 14.62
N GLY A 148 4.46 12.19 13.51
CA GLY A 148 4.08 11.70 12.16
C GLY A 148 4.74 10.38 11.79
N GLY A 149 6.03 10.21 12.11
CA GLY A 149 6.75 8.96 11.87
C GLY A 149 6.23 7.79 12.72
N GLU A 150 5.87 8.03 13.99
CA GLU A 150 5.24 7.02 14.85
C GLU A 150 3.85 6.66 14.34
N GLN A 151 3.04 7.64 13.92
CA GLN A 151 1.73 7.39 13.31
C GLN A 151 1.84 6.52 12.05
N GLN A 152 2.85 6.77 11.22
CA GLN A 152 3.13 5.95 10.04
C GLN A 152 3.51 4.52 10.42
N ARG A 153 4.34 4.33 11.44
CA ARG A 153 4.68 3.00 11.96
C ARG A 153 3.45 2.26 12.50
N VAL A 154 2.51 2.95 13.16
CA VAL A 154 1.23 2.36 13.57
C VAL A 154 0.41 1.93 12.36
N ALA A 155 0.36 2.74 11.28
CA ALA A 155 -0.35 2.38 10.06
C ALA A 155 0.28 1.14 9.38
N ILE A 156 1.60 1.00 9.42
CA ILE A 156 2.33 -0.19 8.96
C ILE A 156 1.97 -1.40 9.83
N ALA A 157 2.02 -1.28 11.16
CA ALA A 157 1.65 -2.36 12.08
C ALA A 157 0.20 -2.82 11.88
N ARG A 158 -0.74 -1.90 11.65
CA ARG A 158 -2.12 -2.21 11.27
C ARG A 158 -2.22 -3.03 9.99
N ALA A 159 -1.45 -2.67 8.96
CA ALA A 159 -1.41 -3.43 7.72
C ALA A 159 -0.83 -4.84 7.94
N LEU A 160 0.25 -4.98 8.72
CA LEU A 160 0.86 -6.25 9.09
C LEU A 160 -0.08 -7.16 9.90
N ALA A 161 -0.90 -6.58 10.78
CA ALA A 161 -1.86 -7.32 11.59
C ALA A 161 -2.85 -8.12 10.74
N GLN A 162 -3.12 -7.72 9.49
CA GLN A 162 -3.93 -8.50 8.54
C GLN A 162 -3.27 -9.80 8.08
N SER A 163 -1.98 -10.05 8.33
CA SER A 163 -1.21 -11.14 7.71
C SER A 163 -1.23 -11.07 6.17
N PRO A 164 -0.88 -9.91 5.60
CA PRO A 164 -1.06 -9.70 4.17
C PRO A 164 -0.04 -10.48 3.34
N ALA A 165 -0.45 -10.93 2.15
CA ALA A 165 0.47 -11.41 1.11
C ALA A 165 1.04 -10.24 0.28
N VAL A 166 0.28 -9.12 0.23
CA VAL A 166 0.61 -7.90 -0.50
C VAL A 166 0.37 -6.69 0.39
N ILE A 167 1.27 -5.72 0.36
CA ILE A 167 1.05 -4.39 0.91
C ILE A 167 1.07 -3.37 -0.23
N LEU A 168 0.01 -2.57 -0.30
CA LEU A 168 -0.11 -1.41 -1.18
C LEU A 168 0.11 -0.16 -0.33
N ALA A 169 1.18 0.58 -0.59
CA ALA A 169 1.52 1.79 0.15
C ALA A 169 1.42 3.03 -0.75
N ASP A 170 0.46 3.89 -0.45
CA ASP A 170 0.21 5.10 -1.23
C ASP A 170 0.96 6.27 -0.60
N GLU A 171 2.07 6.67 -1.22
CA GLU A 171 2.99 7.73 -0.78
C GLU A 171 3.28 7.69 0.74
N PRO A 172 3.82 6.57 1.28
CA PRO A 172 3.91 6.35 2.72
C PRO A 172 4.86 7.31 3.45
N THR A 173 5.58 8.15 2.74
CA THR A 173 6.58 9.09 3.28
C THR A 173 6.36 10.54 2.87
N ALA A 174 5.23 10.88 2.20
CA ALA A 174 5.01 12.21 1.60
C ALA A 174 5.01 13.37 2.61
N SER A 175 4.72 13.11 3.89
CA SER A 175 4.63 14.14 4.95
C SER A 175 5.76 14.04 5.97
N LEU A 176 6.85 13.31 5.64
CA LEU A 176 7.95 13.04 6.54
C LEU A 176 9.23 13.74 6.06
N ASP A 177 10.09 14.09 7.01
CA ASP A 177 11.43 14.57 6.70
C ASP A 177 12.32 13.46 6.09
N PRO A 178 13.49 13.80 5.51
CA PRO A 178 14.33 12.81 4.83
C PRO A 178 14.82 11.67 5.73
N GLN A 179 15.08 11.92 7.04
CA GLN A 179 15.55 10.88 7.96
C GLN A 179 14.43 9.90 8.29
N LEU A 180 13.22 10.41 8.54
CA LEU A 180 12.04 9.58 8.76
C LEU A 180 11.65 8.83 7.49
N THR A 181 11.77 9.45 6.31
CA THR A 181 11.56 8.80 5.01
C THR A 181 12.44 7.56 4.88
N SER A 182 13.76 7.69 5.08
CA SER A 182 14.68 6.55 5.03
C SER A 182 14.31 5.48 6.05
N SER A 183 14.01 5.87 7.28
CA SER A 183 13.63 4.96 8.36
C SER A 183 12.36 4.15 8.05
N ILE A 184 11.35 4.76 7.42
CA ILE A 184 10.11 4.07 7.01
C ILE A 184 10.38 3.15 5.81
N MET A 185 11.17 3.58 4.84
CA MET A 185 11.50 2.76 3.68
C MET A 185 12.38 1.57 4.06
N ASP A 186 13.33 1.74 4.99
CA ASP A 186 14.13 0.64 5.56
C ASP A 186 13.25 -0.37 6.30
N LEU A 187 12.27 0.11 7.08
CA LEU A 187 11.29 -0.75 7.73
C LEU A 187 10.49 -1.57 6.71
N LEU A 188 9.99 -0.94 5.64
CA LEU A 188 9.24 -1.63 4.59
C LEU A 188 10.13 -2.65 3.86
N ARG A 189 11.39 -2.30 3.54
CA ARG A 189 12.34 -3.23 2.92
C ARG A 189 12.65 -4.43 3.82
N ARG A 190 12.84 -4.21 5.12
CA ARG A 190 13.02 -5.29 6.09
C ARG A 190 11.80 -6.21 6.14
N ILE A 191 10.59 -5.65 6.23
CA ILE A 191 9.33 -6.42 6.21
C ILE A 191 9.22 -7.26 4.93
N ASN A 192 9.55 -6.70 3.77
CA ASN A 192 9.58 -7.42 2.50
C ASN A 192 10.54 -8.62 2.54
N GLY A 193 11.79 -8.40 3.00
CA GLY A 193 12.82 -9.44 3.04
C GLY A 193 12.56 -10.53 4.08
N GLU A 194 12.14 -10.16 5.30
CA GLU A 194 11.95 -11.11 6.41
C GLU A 194 10.67 -11.95 6.25
N HIS A 195 9.61 -11.37 5.68
CA HIS A 195 8.30 -12.04 5.60
C HIS A 195 7.90 -12.45 4.17
N GLY A 196 8.69 -12.11 3.17
CA GLY A 196 8.38 -12.38 1.75
C GLY A 196 7.13 -11.65 1.25
N ILE A 197 6.68 -10.60 1.95
CA ILE A 197 5.49 -9.82 1.60
C ILE A 197 5.79 -9.01 0.34
N THR A 198 4.90 -9.11 -0.66
CA THR A 198 5.00 -8.29 -1.87
C THR A 198 4.65 -6.85 -1.57
N LEU A 199 5.49 -5.89 -1.96
CA LEU A 199 5.25 -4.47 -1.78
C LEU A 199 5.01 -3.77 -3.11
N VAL A 200 3.96 -2.94 -3.18
CA VAL A 200 3.76 -1.96 -4.25
C VAL A 200 3.61 -0.59 -3.60
N VAL A 201 4.61 0.26 -3.80
CA VAL A 201 4.72 1.57 -3.15
C VAL A 201 4.62 2.66 -4.20
N SER A 202 3.67 3.58 -4.09
CA SER A 202 3.69 4.79 -4.92
C SER A 202 4.68 5.82 -4.37
N GLN A 203 5.44 6.45 -5.25
CA GLN A 203 6.46 7.44 -4.89
C GLN A 203 6.56 8.53 -5.97
N HIS A 204 6.93 9.74 -5.57
CA HIS A 204 7.21 10.82 -6.50
C HIS A 204 8.70 11.19 -6.55
N GLN A 205 9.50 10.73 -5.58
CA GLN A 205 10.94 10.99 -5.50
C GLN A 205 11.72 9.86 -6.16
N LEU A 206 12.48 10.21 -7.21
CA LEU A 206 13.30 9.28 -7.99
C LEU A 206 14.38 8.62 -7.11
N GLU A 207 15.08 9.40 -6.30
CA GLU A 207 16.17 8.94 -5.45
C GLU A 207 15.71 7.84 -4.49
N THR A 208 14.56 8.04 -3.85
CA THR A 208 13.95 7.03 -2.98
C THR A 208 13.60 5.76 -3.76
N ALA A 209 13.03 5.91 -4.98
CA ALA A 209 12.69 4.75 -5.81
C ALA A 209 13.96 3.95 -6.20
N LEU A 210 15.03 4.63 -6.61
CA LEU A 210 16.30 4.00 -7.00
C LEU A 210 16.95 3.27 -5.82
N ALA A 211 16.85 3.81 -4.60
CA ALA A 211 17.50 3.25 -3.41
C ALA A 211 16.80 1.99 -2.87
N TYR A 212 15.48 1.86 -3.04
CA TYR A 212 14.68 0.83 -2.35
C TYR A 212 14.02 -0.19 -3.25
N ALA A 213 13.65 0.17 -4.48
CA ALA A 213 12.93 -0.71 -5.37
C ALA A 213 13.78 -1.86 -5.88
N SER A 214 13.20 -3.06 -5.98
CA SER A 214 13.72 -4.12 -6.84
C SER A 214 13.31 -3.92 -8.31
N ARG A 215 12.19 -3.20 -8.52
CA ARG A 215 11.64 -2.85 -9.83
C ARG A 215 10.89 -1.53 -9.77
N ILE A 216 11.03 -0.71 -10.79
CA ILE A 216 10.37 0.59 -10.93
C ILE A 216 9.39 0.51 -12.09
N VAL A 217 8.17 1.00 -11.85
CA VAL A 217 7.13 1.20 -12.85
C VAL A 217 6.88 2.70 -12.96
N GLY A 218 7.34 3.29 -14.06
CA GLY A 218 7.16 4.72 -14.34
C GLY A 218 5.79 5.00 -14.93
N LEU A 219 4.97 5.81 -14.26
CA LEU A 219 3.63 6.17 -14.70
C LEU A 219 3.57 7.66 -15.09
N ARG A 220 3.01 7.96 -16.27
CA ARG A 220 2.72 9.32 -16.74
C ARG A 220 1.36 9.36 -17.41
N ARG A 221 0.49 10.30 -17.00
CA ARG A 221 -0.86 10.51 -17.57
C ARG A 221 -1.67 9.20 -17.69
N GLY A 222 -1.58 8.36 -16.66
CA GLY A 222 -2.32 7.10 -16.61
C GLY A 222 -1.77 5.97 -17.47
N ARG A 223 -0.58 6.12 -18.07
CA ARG A 223 0.07 5.09 -18.89
C ARG A 223 1.42 4.69 -18.29
N VAL A 224 1.80 3.43 -18.48
CA VAL A 224 3.13 2.93 -18.10
C VAL A 224 4.12 3.38 -19.18
N MET A 225 5.11 4.16 -18.76
CA MET A 225 6.19 4.68 -19.63
C MET A 225 7.47 3.88 -19.45
N PHE A 226 7.64 3.22 -18.32
CA PHE A 226 8.81 2.41 -17.99
C PHE A 226 8.41 1.28 -17.05
N ASP A 227 9.03 0.14 -17.23
CA ASP A 227 8.90 -1.02 -16.35
C ASP A 227 10.20 -1.82 -16.38
N GLY A 228 11.00 -1.72 -15.32
CA GLY A 228 12.32 -2.36 -15.28
C GLY A 228 13.06 -2.17 -13.95
N PRO A 229 14.27 -2.75 -13.84
CA PRO A 229 15.11 -2.60 -12.65
C PRO A 229 15.62 -1.16 -12.50
N PRO A 230 15.97 -0.70 -11.28
CA PRO A 230 16.53 0.64 -11.03
C PRO A 230 17.74 0.97 -11.91
N ALA A 231 18.61 -0.02 -12.20
CA ALA A 231 19.80 0.17 -13.03
C ALA A 231 19.49 0.51 -14.49
N ALA A 232 18.26 0.27 -14.97
CA ALA A 232 17.83 0.62 -16.32
C ALA A 232 17.18 2.01 -16.42
N VAL A 233 17.13 2.77 -15.33
CA VAL A 233 16.58 4.12 -15.31
C VAL A 233 17.65 5.10 -15.82
N THR A 234 17.54 5.47 -17.10
CA THR A 234 18.41 6.47 -17.76
C THR A 234 17.79 7.87 -17.70
N PRO A 235 18.54 8.94 -18.05
CA PRO A 235 17.98 10.29 -18.16
C PRO A 235 16.77 10.36 -19.11
N GLU A 236 16.76 9.58 -20.21
CA GLU A 236 15.64 9.50 -21.15
C GLU A 236 14.40 8.88 -20.49
N VAL A 237 14.57 7.84 -19.66
CA VAL A 237 13.48 7.23 -18.87
C VAL A 237 12.94 8.25 -17.86
N VAL A 238 13.82 8.99 -17.18
CA VAL A 238 13.41 10.07 -16.26
C VAL A 238 12.61 11.13 -17.02
N HIS A 239 13.07 11.53 -18.20
CA HIS A 239 12.35 12.48 -19.06
C HIS A 239 10.99 11.91 -19.50
N ALA A 240 10.92 10.63 -19.86
CA ALA A 240 9.65 9.99 -20.23
C ALA A 240 8.62 10.00 -19.08
N ILE A 241 9.08 9.86 -17.81
CA ILE A 241 8.21 9.85 -16.63
C ILE A 241 7.85 11.27 -16.16
N TYR A 242 8.84 12.20 -16.18
CA TYR A 242 8.72 13.53 -15.55
C TYR A 242 8.75 14.69 -16.55
N GLY A 243 9.08 14.48 -17.82
CA GLY A 243 9.15 15.54 -18.81
C GLY A 243 7.82 16.29 -18.96
N ASP A 244 7.89 17.57 -19.27
CA ASP A 244 6.75 18.35 -19.77
C ASP A 244 6.63 18.11 -21.28
N ASP A 245 5.42 18.26 -21.83
CA ASP A 245 5.20 18.21 -23.30
C ASP A 245 5.57 19.53 -23.91
#